data_aa3ec175c7a0520c3bb1ccca63870498
#
_entry.id   aa3ec175c7a0520c3bb1ccca63870498
#
_cell.length_a   1.000
_cell.length_b   1.000
_cell.length_c   1.000
_cell.angle_alpha   90.00
_cell.angle_beta   90.00
_cell.angle_gamma   90.00
#
_symmetry.space_group_name_H-M   'P 1'
#
loop_
_entity.id
_entity.type
_entity.pdbx_description
1 polymer ?
#
loop_
_entity_poly.entity_id
_entity_poly.type
_entity_poly.pdbx_seq_one_letter_code
_entity_poly.pdbx_strand_id
1 'polypeptide(L)'
;EFEEVTFLVGAAVTYLGEAGDLDADVYQLEWLGGKPPSEWRANRLVRMPATVRNTSSATWPARGATRVALAYHWLDAAGQAVIFEGLRSALPADVAPGGTVELQLEIATPRKPGDYILEFDALREQLAWFSGKRPGSTVRLPVTILPSDDR
;
A
#
# COMPACT_ATOMS: atom_id res chain seq x y z
N GLU A 1 -29.92 -7.86 17.54
CA GLU A 1 -29.89 -7.97 17.35
C GLU A 1 -29.72 -7.63 17.23
N PHE A 2 -29.94 -7.53 17.10
CA PHE A 2 -29.84 -7.59 16.86
C PHE A 2 -29.63 -7.28 16.79
N GLU A 3 -27.99 -7.50 17.07
CA GLU A 3 -27.73 -7.62 16.82
C GLU A 3 -27.44 -7.27 16.66
N GLU A 4 -27.11 -7.22 16.89
CA GLU A 4 -26.95 -7.32 16.71
C GLU A 4 -26.52 -7.17 16.58
N VAL A 5 -26.28 -7.12 16.85
CA VAL A 5 -26.02 -7.41 16.73
C VAL A 5 -25.53 -7.32 16.42
N THR A 6 -25.15 -7.35 16.39
CA THR A 6 -24.83 -7.61 16.04
C THR A 6 -24.59 -7.46 16.03
N PHE A 7 -23.90 -7.50 15.71
CA PHE A 7 -24.02 -7.65 15.67
C PHE A 7 -24.16 -7.56 15.62
N LEU A 8 -23.23 -7.66 15.62
CA LEU A 8 -23.46 -7.92 15.43
C LEU A 8 -23.58 -7.99 15.08
N VAL A 9 -23.38 -8.06 15.23
CA VAL A 9 -23.58 -8.40 14.83
C VAL A 9 -23.53 -8.33 14.28
N GLY A 10 -23.28 -8.16 14.13
CA GLY A 10 -23.39 -8.50 13.56
C GLY A 10 -23.61 -7.93 13.15
N ALA A 11 -23.46 -7.97 13.25
CA ALA A 11 -23.77 -7.70 12.85
C ALA A 11 -23.70 -6.99 12.53
N ALA A 12 -23.52 -6.79 12.64
CA ALA A 12 -23.55 -6.41 12.37
C ALA A 12 -23.07 -5.99 12.06
N VAL A 13 -22.71 -6.20 12.09
CA VAL A 13 -22.32 -6.09 11.85
C VAL A 13 -21.85 -5.54 11.45
N THR A 14 -21.62 -5.61 11.53
CA THR A 14 -21.40 -5.38 11.25
C THR A 14 -21.17 -4.67 11.20
N TYR A 15 -20.90 -4.60 11.38
CA TYR A 15 -20.84 -4.15 11.36
C TYR A 15 -20.47 -3.33 11.45
N LEU A 16 -20.04 -3.21 12.09
CA LEU A 16 -19.63 -2.18 11.87
C LEU A 16 -18.29 -1.71 11.20
N GLY A 17 -16.96 -1.98 11.37
CA GLY A 17 -15.96 -1.90 10.32
C GLY A 17 -16.53 -2.17 8.98
N GLU A 18 -17.62 -2.76 9.05
CA GLU A 18 -18.40 -3.07 7.87
C GLU A 18 -18.68 -1.87 7.01
N ALA A 19 -18.91 -0.71 7.62
CA ALA A 19 -19.22 0.48 6.84
C ALA A 19 -18.10 0.83 5.86
N GLY A 20 -16.84 0.63 6.27
CA GLY A 20 -15.71 0.87 5.38
C GLY A 20 -15.63 -0.11 4.24
N ASP A 21 -16.02 -1.35 4.49
CA ASP A 21 -15.98 -2.39 3.48
C ASP A 21 -17.11 -2.29 2.47
N LEU A 22 -18.15 -1.52 2.77
CA LEU A 22 -19.18 -1.26 1.79
C LEU A 22 -18.64 -0.47 0.61
N ASP A 23 -17.50 0.20 0.78
CA ASP A 23 -16.82 0.89 -0.30
C ASP A 23 -15.72 0.02 -0.90
N ALA A 24 -16.05 -1.25 -1.15
CA ALA A 24 -15.07 -2.18 -1.69
C ALA A 24 -14.46 -1.72 -3.00
N ASP A 25 -15.17 -0.90 -3.76
CA ASP A 25 -14.66 -0.36 -5.01
C ASP A 25 -13.44 0.54 -4.82
N VAL A 26 -13.24 1.10 -3.63
CA VAL A 26 -12.10 1.98 -3.39
C VAL A 26 -10.76 1.28 -3.66
N TYR A 27 -10.75 -0.04 -3.63
CA TYR A 27 -9.53 -0.83 -3.71
C TYR A 27 -9.09 -1.14 -5.14
N GLN A 28 -9.37 -0.27 -6.09
CA GLN A 28 -8.95 -0.44 -7.47
C GLN A 28 -7.99 0.67 -7.87
N LEU A 29 -6.85 0.28 -8.43
CA LEU A 29 -5.85 1.24 -8.85
C LEU A 29 -5.08 0.68 -10.04
N GLU A 30 -4.43 1.60 -10.75
CA GLU A 30 -3.50 1.27 -11.82
C GLU A 30 -2.19 1.97 -11.55
N TRP A 31 -1.10 1.22 -11.52
CA TRP A 31 0.25 1.79 -11.41
C TRP A 31 0.67 2.24 -12.80
N LEU A 32 0.91 3.55 -12.97
CA LEU A 32 1.25 4.09 -14.27
C LEU A 32 2.75 4.20 -14.47
N GLY A 33 3.52 4.17 -13.39
CA GLY A 33 4.96 4.18 -13.51
C GLY A 33 5.63 4.57 -12.21
N GLY A 34 6.94 4.38 -12.20
CA GLY A 34 7.79 4.77 -11.11
C GLY A 34 9.21 4.80 -11.62
N LYS A 35 10.08 5.46 -10.87
CA LYS A 35 11.48 5.57 -11.28
C LYS A 35 12.36 5.10 -10.13
N PRO A 36 12.70 3.79 -10.10
CA PRO A 36 13.56 3.27 -9.05
C PRO A 36 14.97 3.86 -9.16
N PRO A 37 15.69 3.92 -8.05
CA PRO A 37 17.09 4.33 -8.10
C PRO A 37 17.93 3.31 -8.88
N SER A 38 19.11 3.75 -9.32
CA SER A 38 20.00 2.88 -10.08
C SER A 38 20.62 1.79 -9.22
N GLU A 39 20.72 2.01 -7.91
CA GLU A 39 21.18 0.97 -6.99
C GLU A 39 20.47 1.13 -5.65
N TRP A 40 20.34 0.02 -4.94
CA TRP A 40 19.70 -0.04 -3.64
C TRP A 40 20.71 -0.51 -2.60
N ARG A 41 20.83 0.24 -1.51
CA ARG A 41 21.75 -0.12 -0.43
C ARG A 41 20.99 -0.35 0.85
N ALA A 42 21.55 -1.21 1.70
CA ALA A 42 20.94 -1.57 2.96
C ALA A 42 20.85 -0.38 3.91
N ASN A 43 19.81 -0.37 4.71
CA ASN A 43 19.64 0.57 5.81
C ASN A 43 19.58 2.02 5.33
N ARG A 44 18.82 2.26 4.27
CA ARG A 44 18.64 3.59 3.68
C ARG A 44 17.18 3.95 3.60
N LEU A 45 16.91 5.25 3.59
CA LEU A 45 15.61 5.78 3.22
C LEU A 45 15.70 6.27 1.78
N VAL A 46 14.94 5.66 0.90
CA VAL A 46 14.93 5.98 -0.53
C VAL A 46 13.65 6.74 -0.85
N ARG A 47 13.75 7.78 -1.67
CA ARG A 47 12.59 8.46 -2.23
C ARG A 47 12.49 8.12 -3.70
N MET A 48 11.30 7.71 -4.12
CA MET A 48 11.09 7.21 -5.46
C MET A 48 9.79 7.79 -6.01
N PRO A 49 9.84 8.52 -7.16
CA PRO A 49 8.60 9.01 -7.76
C PRO A 49 7.76 7.86 -8.28
N ALA A 50 6.46 7.97 -8.12
CA ALA A 50 5.51 6.99 -8.63
C ALA A 50 4.23 7.70 -9.03
N THR A 51 3.56 7.15 -10.03
CA THR A 51 2.30 7.68 -10.53
C THR A 51 1.26 6.57 -10.52
N VAL A 52 0.10 6.85 -9.94
CA VAL A 52 -1.00 5.90 -9.88
C VAL A 52 -2.30 6.57 -10.30
N ARG A 53 -3.23 5.76 -10.76
CA ARG A 53 -4.57 6.22 -11.11
C ARG A 53 -5.58 5.52 -10.22
N ASN A 54 -6.55 6.28 -9.76
CA ASN A 54 -7.71 5.73 -9.06
C ASN A 54 -8.69 5.19 -10.09
N THR A 55 -8.73 3.88 -10.25
CA THR A 55 -9.64 3.24 -11.20
C THR A 55 -10.92 2.76 -10.53
N SER A 56 -11.12 3.12 -9.27
CA SER A 56 -12.33 2.78 -8.54
C SER A 56 -13.44 3.77 -8.82
N SER A 57 -14.63 3.47 -8.32
CA SER A 57 -15.77 4.38 -8.43
C SER A 57 -15.89 5.30 -7.22
N ALA A 58 -14.96 5.24 -6.28
CA ALA A 58 -14.99 6.02 -5.05
C ALA A 58 -13.78 6.94 -4.97
N THR A 59 -13.96 8.09 -4.32
CA THR A 59 -12.85 9.00 -4.07
C THR A 59 -11.92 8.40 -3.00
N TRP A 60 -10.62 8.48 -3.23
CA TRP A 60 -9.63 8.09 -2.23
C TRP A 60 -9.43 9.26 -1.27
N PRO A 61 -9.77 9.11 0.02
CA PRO A 61 -9.49 10.18 0.97
C PRO A 61 -8.00 10.23 1.30
N ALA A 62 -7.44 11.43 1.32
CA ALA A 62 -6.03 11.65 1.66
C ALA A 62 -5.83 11.79 3.16
N ARG A 63 -6.89 12.01 3.92
CA ARG A 63 -6.82 12.30 5.35
C ARG A 63 -7.86 11.50 6.11
N GLY A 64 -7.69 11.46 7.43
CA GLY A 64 -8.63 10.80 8.29
C GLY A 64 -8.18 9.40 8.68
N ALA A 65 -8.99 8.76 9.53
CA ALA A 65 -8.63 7.48 10.12
C ALA A 65 -8.61 6.36 9.07
N THR A 66 -9.38 6.49 7.99
CA THR A 66 -9.47 5.47 6.95
C THR A 66 -8.96 6.00 5.61
N ARG A 67 -7.95 6.86 5.65
CA ARG A 67 -7.35 7.42 4.44
C ARG A 67 -6.69 6.33 3.60
N VAL A 68 -6.58 6.61 2.31
CA VAL A 68 -5.81 5.79 1.39
C VAL A 68 -4.37 6.30 1.38
N ALA A 69 -3.42 5.39 1.39
CA ALA A 69 -2.00 5.72 1.28
C ALA A 69 -1.31 4.67 0.43
N LEU A 70 -0.19 5.02 -0.17
CA LEU A 70 0.66 4.05 -0.83
C LEU A 70 1.67 3.53 0.17
N ALA A 71 2.09 2.29 -0.01
CA ALA A 71 3.07 1.65 0.84
C ALA A 71 3.71 0.50 0.10
N TYR A 72 4.39 -0.39 0.82
CA TYR A 72 5.11 -1.48 0.18
C TYR A 72 5.34 -2.60 1.17
N HIS A 73 5.75 -3.72 0.62
CA HIS A 73 6.23 -4.86 1.37
C HIS A 73 7.58 -5.26 0.81
N TRP A 74 8.50 -5.70 1.67
CA TRP A 74 9.71 -6.36 1.23
C TRP A 74 9.51 -7.86 1.38
N LEU A 75 9.72 -8.59 0.30
CA LEU A 75 9.60 -10.05 0.27
C LEU A 75 10.99 -10.64 0.03
N ASP A 76 11.20 -11.84 0.52
CA ASP A 76 12.43 -12.55 0.16
C ASP A 76 12.32 -13.14 -1.25
N ALA A 77 13.37 -13.80 -1.72
CA ALA A 77 13.39 -14.31 -3.08
C ALA A 77 12.32 -15.39 -3.31
N ALA A 78 11.84 -16.02 -2.24
CA ALA A 78 10.77 -17.01 -2.33
C ALA A 78 9.39 -16.37 -2.30
N GLY A 79 9.30 -15.04 -2.13
CA GLY A 79 8.03 -14.33 -2.12
C GLY A 79 7.38 -14.24 -0.76
N GLN A 80 8.09 -14.58 0.30
CA GLN A 80 7.55 -14.46 1.65
C GLN A 80 7.92 -13.12 2.24
N ALA A 81 6.98 -12.51 2.95
CA ALA A 81 7.18 -11.17 3.51
C ALA A 81 8.24 -11.20 4.61
N VAL A 82 9.26 -10.35 4.48
CA VAL A 82 10.23 -10.11 5.53
C VAL A 82 9.95 -8.78 6.22
N ILE A 83 9.37 -7.81 5.51
CA ILE A 83 8.85 -6.57 6.08
C ILE A 83 7.49 -6.34 5.44
N PHE A 84 6.42 -6.61 6.20
CA PHE A 84 5.07 -6.45 5.66
C PHE A 84 4.59 -5.00 5.77
N GLU A 85 4.90 -4.34 6.89
CA GLU A 85 4.39 -3.00 7.18
C GLU A 85 5.39 -1.95 6.72
N GLY A 86 5.43 -1.69 5.41
CA GLY A 86 6.27 -0.63 4.89
C GLY A 86 5.77 0.76 5.31
N LEU A 87 6.61 1.75 5.12
CA LEU A 87 6.24 3.13 5.43
C LEU A 87 5.07 3.56 4.57
N ARG A 88 4.21 4.40 5.11
CA ARG A 88 3.09 4.97 4.37
C ARG A 88 3.54 6.25 3.69
N SER A 89 3.16 6.42 2.44
CA SER A 89 3.35 7.66 1.70
C SER A 89 1.98 8.26 1.45
N ALA A 90 1.74 9.41 2.06
CA ALA A 90 0.43 10.04 2.03
C ALA A 90 0.11 10.60 0.65
N LEU A 91 -1.16 10.54 0.28
CA LEU A 91 -1.63 11.23 -0.91
C LEU A 91 -1.58 12.73 -0.66
N PRO A 92 -1.17 13.53 -1.66
CA PRO A 92 -1.13 14.99 -1.49
C PRO A 92 -2.52 15.61 -1.36
N ALA A 93 -3.54 14.96 -1.92
CA ALA A 93 -4.92 15.42 -1.87
C ALA A 93 -5.83 14.24 -2.16
N ASP A 94 -7.13 14.40 -1.91
CA ASP A 94 -8.10 13.39 -2.28
C ASP A 94 -8.02 13.13 -3.79
N VAL A 95 -8.22 11.87 -4.19
CA VAL A 95 -8.13 11.49 -5.60
C VAL A 95 -9.49 10.97 -6.04
N ALA A 96 -10.14 11.72 -6.92
CA ALA A 96 -11.45 11.35 -7.44
C ALA A 96 -11.34 10.14 -8.37
N PRO A 97 -12.46 9.44 -8.62
CA PRO A 97 -12.47 8.35 -9.60
C PRO A 97 -11.89 8.82 -10.94
N GLY A 98 -10.99 8.02 -11.49
CA GLY A 98 -10.31 8.35 -12.74
C GLY A 98 -9.15 9.31 -12.58
N GLY A 99 -8.96 9.88 -11.40
CA GLY A 99 -7.86 10.81 -11.15
C GLY A 99 -6.52 10.11 -11.08
N THR A 100 -5.49 10.87 -11.45
CA THR A 100 -4.11 10.42 -11.42
C THR A 100 -3.34 11.25 -10.40
N VAL A 101 -2.44 10.61 -9.68
CA VAL A 101 -1.61 11.31 -8.70
C VAL A 101 -0.16 10.86 -8.85
N GLU A 102 0.74 11.83 -8.76
CA GLU A 102 2.17 11.59 -8.71
C GLU A 102 2.67 11.98 -7.34
N LEU A 103 3.48 11.12 -6.72
CA LEU A 103 4.02 11.40 -5.40
C LEU A 103 5.36 10.71 -5.23
N GLN A 104 6.09 11.11 -4.18
CA GLN A 104 7.35 10.49 -3.81
C GLN A 104 7.07 9.42 -2.77
N LEU A 105 7.35 8.17 -3.12
CA LEU A 105 7.27 7.08 -2.16
C LEU A 105 8.51 7.13 -1.27
N GLU A 106 8.31 6.93 0.03
CA GLU A 106 9.40 6.82 0.97
C GLU A 106 9.57 5.35 1.35
N ILE A 107 10.73 4.81 1.03
CA ILE A 107 10.98 3.38 1.14
C ILE A 107 12.21 3.16 2.02
N ALA A 108 12.02 2.51 3.16
CA ALA A 108 13.13 2.11 4.01
C ALA A 108 13.62 0.75 3.51
N THR A 109 14.90 0.66 3.18
CA THR A 109 15.47 -0.57 2.66
C THR A 109 15.76 -1.55 3.79
N PRO A 110 15.83 -2.87 3.49
CA PRO A 110 16.20 -3.85 4.49
C PRO A 110 17.60 -3.59 5.06
N ARG A 111 17.80 -4.05 6.28
CA ARG A 111 19.10 -3.89 6.95
C ARG A 111 20.12 -4.90 6.41
N LYS A 112 19.66 -6.03 5.91
CA LYS A 112 20.53 -7.11 5.49
C LYS A 112 20.63 -7.11 3.96
N PRO A 113 21.86 -7.10 3.42
CA PRO A 113 22.03 -7.20 1.97
C PRO A 113 21.51 -8.53 1.44
N GLY A 114 21.15 -8.56 0.16
CA GLY A 114 20.68 -9.77 -0.48
C GLY A 114 19.66 -9.46 -1.56
N ASP A 115 19.08 -10.53 -2.07
CA ASP A 115 18.06 -10.43 -3.12
C ASP A 115 16.68 -10.45 -2.50
N TYR A 116 15.88 -9.47 -2.90
CA TYR A 116 14.52 -9.28 -2.38
C TYR A 116 13.59 -8.97 -3.53
N ILE A 117 12.31 -8.95 -3.20
CA ILE A 117 11.26 -8.43 -4.08
C ILE A 117 10.61 -7.28 -3.33
N LEU A 118 10.57 -6.10 -3.96
CA LEU A 118 9.85 -4.95 -3.44
C LEU A 118 8.46 -4.97 -4.05
N GLU A 119 7.45 -5.11 -3.22
CA GLU A 119 6.07 -5.15 -3.68
C GLU A 119 5.39 -3.83 -3.32
N PHE A 120 5.03 -3.06 -4.34
CA PHE A 120 4.32 -1.79 -4.16
C PHE A 120 2.84 -2.08 -3.99
N ASP A 121 2.24 -1.50 -2.96
CA ASP A 121 0.86 -1.75 -2.60
C ASP A 121 0.23 -0.44 -2.15
N ALA A 122 -1.04 -0.50 -1.83
CA ALA A 122 -1.76 0.60 -1.24
C ALA A 122 -2.63 0.04 -0.14
N LEU A 123 -3.08 0.91 0.75
CA LEU A 123 -3.98 0.46 1.81
C LEU A 123 -4.96 1.57 2.15
N ARG A 124 -6.06 1.14 2.71
CA ARG A 124 -6.97 2.02 3.41
C ARG A 124 -6.74 1.79 4.88
N GLU A 125 -6.22 2.82 5.58
CA GLU A 125 -5.79 2.67 6.97
C GLU A 125 -6.91 2.11 7.82
N GLN A 126 -6.55 1.20 8.73
CA GLN A 126 -7.44 0.53 9.67
C GLN A 126 -8.45 -0.40 9.03
N LEU A 127 -8.47 -0.53 7.71
CA LEU A 127 -9.45 -1.38 7.04
C LEU A 127 -8.80 -2.51 6.29
N ALA A 128 -7.98 -2.23 5.26
CA ALA A 128 -7.41 -3.31 4.46
C ALA A 128 -6.31 -2.81 3.54
N TRP A 129 -5.43 -3.72 3.17
CA TRP A 129 -4.50 -3.54 2.06
C TRP A 129 -5.24 -3.81 0.75
N PHE A 130 -4.90 -3.05 -0.29
CA PHE A 130 -5.50 -3.27 -1.61
C PHE A 130 -5.25 -4.70 -2.09
N SER A 131 -4.04 -5.23 -1.86
CA SER A 131 -3.70 -6.60 -2.27
C SER A 131 -4.60 -7.64 -1.59
N GLY A 132 -5.05 -7.37 -0.38
CA GLY A 132 -5.95 -8.28 0.33
C GLY A 132 -7.36 -8.27 -0.22
N LYS A 133 -7.78 -7.16 -0.81
CA LYS A 133 -9.11 -7.04 -1.41
C LYS A 133 -9.11 -7.40 -2.89
N ARG A 134 -8.01 -7.08 -3.58
CA ARG A 134 -7.89 -7.30 -5.01
C ARG A 134 -6.52 -7.93 -5.31
N PRO A 135 -6.39 -9.25 -5.22
CA PRO A 135 -5.14 -9.90 -5.61
C PRO A 135 -4.74 -9.48 -7.01
N GLY A 136 -3.47 -9.20 -7.21
CA GLY A 136 -2.96 -8.73 -8.49
C GLY A 136 -2.91 -7.22 -8.63
N SER A 137 -3.30 -6.48 -7.59
CA SER A 137 -3.27 -5.02 -7.64
C SER A 137 -1.89 -4.43 -7.35
N THR A 138 -0.91 -5.27 -7.00
CA THR A 138 0.43 -4.80 -6.64
C THR A 138 1.39 -4.89 -7.83
N VAL A 139 2.51 -4.17 -7.71
CA VAL A 139 3.62 -4.28 -8.65
C VAL A 139 4.83 -4.82 -7.89
N ARG A 140 5.49 -5.82 -8.45
CA ARG A 140 6.66 -6.45 -7.83
C ARG A 140 7.90 -6.12 -8.64
N LEU A 141 8.94 -5.71 -7.92
CA LEU A 141 10.21 -5.33 -8.51
C LEU A 141 11.32 -6.14 -7.83
N PRO A 142 12.04 -7.01 -8.59
CA PRO A 142 13.22 -7.66 -8.01
C PRO A 142 14.29 -6.63 -7.70
N VAL A 143 14.88 -6.72 -6.51
CA VAL A 143 15.86 -5.75 -6.03
C VAL A 143 17.00 -6.48 -5.37
N THR A 144 18.23 -6.12 -5.75
CA THR A 144 19.42 -6.56 -5.02
C THR A 144 19.82 -5.44 -4.07
N ILE A 145 19.81 -5.73 -2.78
CA ILE A 145 20.22 -4.79 -1.75
C ILE A 145 21.71 -4.97 -1.51
N LEU A 146 22.46 -3.95 -1.86
CA LEU A 146 23.91 -3.93 -1.66
C LEU A 146 24.23 -3.58 -0.21
N PRO A 147 25.43 -3.94 0.27
CA PRO A 147 25.83 -3.54 1.62
C PRO A 147 25.77 -2.02 1.79
N SER A 148 25.53 -1.59 3.03
CA SER A 148 25.60 -0.17 3.35
C SER A 148 27.00 0.35 3.08
N ASP A 149 27.10 1.58 2.55
CA ASP A 149 28.39 2.21 2.33
C ASP A 149 28.80 3.09 3.53
N ASP A 150 28.10 2.99 4.63
CA ASP A 150 28.46 3.70 5.86
C ASP A 150 29.72 3.11 6.47
N ARG A 151 30.54 3.96 7.05
CA ARG A 151 31.77 3.58 7.72
C ARG A 151 31.68 3.80 9.21
#